data_28b31c6cff73b47cda8ef575b570d64e
#
_entry.id   28b31c6cff73b47cda8ef575b570d64e
#
_cell.length_a   1.000
_cell.length_b   1.000
_cell.length_c   1.000
_cell.angle_alpha   90.00
_cell.angle_beta   90.00
_cell.angle_gamma   90.00
#
_symmetry.space_group_name_H-M   'P 1'
#
loop_
_entity.id
_entity.type
_entity.pdbx_description
1 polymer ?
#
loop_
_entity_poly.entity_id
_entity_poly.type
_entity_poly.pdbx_seq_one_letter_code
_entity_poly.pdbx_strand_id
1 'polypeptide(L)'
;MDELRRRKVEDELRDEIAGLILRGEVKDPRVGTLVSITRVEVARDASHARVHVSVIGDDSTLEAAAAGLNRAAGFIQGAVGKRLRIRSTPRLVFEADRGIREGFEMTEKLKGLLP
;
A
#
# COMPACT_ATOMS: atom_id res chain seq x y z
N MET A 1 -19.87 -2.65 8.30
CA MET A 1 -19.30 -1.29 8.45
C MET A 1 -19.91 -0.41 7.38
N ASP A 2 -20.40 0.79 7.73
CA ASP A 2 -20.95 1.69 6.72
C ASP A 2 -19.86 2.32 5.85
N GLU A 3 -20.25 2.92 4.75
CA GLU A 3 -19.33 3.43 3.74
C GLU A 3 -18.44 4.56 4.24
N LEU A 4 -19.01 5.51 4.99
CA LEU A 4 -18.24 6.64 5.52
C LEU A 4 -17.21 6.18 6.54
N ARG A 5 -17.60 5.26 7.41
CA ARG A 5 -16.71 4.70 8.42
C ARG A 5 -15.59 3.90 7.77
N ARG A 6 -15.90 3.15 6.73
CA ARG A 6 -14.91 2.38 5.99
C ARG A 6 -13.87 3.28 5.35
N ARG A 7 -14.29 4.37 4.69
CA ARG A 7 -13.38 5.34 4.09
C ARG A 7 -12.47 5.99 5.13
N LYS A 8 -13.02 6.31 6.30
CA LYS A 8 -12.22 6.88 7.38
C LYS A 8 -11.14 5.90 7.83
N VAL A 9 -11.49 4.63 8.00
CA VAL A 9 -10.53 3.60 8.38
C VAL A 9 -9.47 3.43 7.29
N GLU A 10 -9.87 3.43 6.02
CA GLU A 10 -8.93 3.34 4.90
C GLU A 10 -7.91 4.47 4.92
N ASP A 11 -8.37 5.69 5.15
CA ASP A 11 -7.49 6.87 5.22
C ASP A 11 -6.53 6.79 6.41
N GLU A 12 -7.04 6.38 7.57
CA GLU A 12 -6.23 6.22 8.77
C GLU A 12 -5.16 5.13 8.59
N LEU A 13 -5.55 4.00 8.00
CA LEU A 13 -4.61 2.92 7.69
C LEU A 13 -3.51 3.39 6.74
N ARG A 14 -3.90 4.07 5.67
CA ARG A 14 -2.95 4.60 4.70
C ARG A 14 -1.91 5.50 5.37
N ASP A 15 -2.37 6.45 6.17
CA ASP A 15 -1.48 7.42 6.81
C ASP A 15 -0.53 6.76 7.81
N GLU A 16 -1.04 5.82 8.61
CA GLU A 16 -0.21 5.12 9.59
C GLU A 16 0.80 4.18 8.94
N ILE A 17 0.40 3.44 7.93
CA ILE A 17 1.32 2.54 7.20
C ILE A 17 2.41 3.36 6.50
N ALA A 18 2.02 4.44 5.82
CA ALA A 18 2.97 5.33 5.15
C ALA A 18 3.97 5.92 6.16
N GLY A 19 3.49 6.30 7.34
CA GLY A 19 4.34 6.81 8.39
C GLY A 19 5.37 5.79 8.89
N LEU A 20 4.94 4.55 9.08
CA LEU A 20 5.86 3.47 9.49
C LEU A 20 6.99 3.26 8.48
N ILE A 21 6.63 3.25 7.20
CA ILE A 21 7.61 3.08 6.11
C ILE A 21 8.57 4.26 6.07
N LEU A 22 8.03 5.48 6.12
CA LEU A 22 8.82 6.70 6.04
C LEU A 22 9.84 6.82 7.18
N ARG A 23 9.45 6.40 8.38
CA ARG A 23 10.34 6.42 9.54
C ARG A 23 11.34 5.26 9.58
N GLY A 24 11.28 4.37 8.59
CA GLY A 24 12.18 3.22 8.52
C GLY A 24 11.90 2.16 9.58
N GLU A 25 10.67 2.09 10.07
CA GLU A 25 10.30 1.10 11.10
C GLU A 25 10.05 -0.29 10.53
N VAL A 26 9.86 -0.40 9.21
CA VAL A 26 9.73 -1.69 8.53
C VAL A 26 11.14 -2.15 8.16
N LYS A 27 11.63 -3.17 8.84
CA LYS A 27 13.04 -3.58 8.79
C LYS A 27 13.39 -4.59 7.70
N ASP A 28 12.56 -4.77 6.71
CA ASP A 28 12.88 -5.63 5.57
C ASP A 28 13.71 -4.83 4.56
N PRO A 29 14.89 -5.33 4.14
CA PRO A 29 15.76 -4.59 3.21
C PRO A 29 15.15 -4.35 1.83
N ARG A 30 14.08 -5.08 1.47
CA ARG A 30 13.36 -4.87 0.22
C ARG A 30 12.40 -3.68 0.29
N VAL A 31 12.15 -3.16 1.48
CA VAL A 31 11.24 -2.02 1.69
C VAL A 31 12.06 -0.77 1.96
N GLY A 32 12.21 0.06 0.94
CA GLY A 32 12.88 1.35 1.08
C GLY A 32 11.89 2.44 1.49
N THR A 33 12.42 3.61 1.83
CA THR A 33 11.60 4.76 2.23
C THR A 33 10.88 5.44 1.05
N LEU A 34 11.21 5.05 -0.18
CA LEU A 34 10.59 5.57 -1.39
C LEU A 34 9.34 4.79 -1.82
N VAL A 35 8.86 3.90 -0.97
CA VAL A 35 7.61 3.17 -1.21
C VAL A 35 6.44 4.08 -0.86
N SER A 36 5.49 4.19 -1.77
CA SER A 36 4.27 4.97 -1.59
C SER A 36 3.06 4.06 -1.47
N ILE A 37 2.13 4.42 -0.60
CA ILE A 37 0.83 3.75 -0.52
C ILE A 37 -0.11 4.51 -1.42
N THR A 38 -0.60 3.87 -2.48
CA THR A 38 -1.46 4.52 -3.47
C THR A 38 -2.94 4.41 -3.12
N ARG A 39 -3.34 3.31 -2.49
CA ARG A 39 -4.74 3.09 -2.13
C ARG A 39 -4.85 2.01 -1.06
N VAL A 40 -5.86 2.15 -0.20
CA VAL A 40 -6.21 1.13 0.78
C VAL A 40 -7.69 0.80 0.60
N GLU A 41 -8.01 -0.49 0.48
CA GLU A 41 -9.39 -0.96 0.34
C GLU A 41 -9.68 -1.93 1.48
N VAL A 42 -10.57 -1.53 2.38
CA VAL A 42 -11.01 -2.39 3.50
C VAL A 42 -12.23 -3.18 3.07
N ALA A 43 -12.23 -4.48 3.33
CA ALA A 43 -13.38 -5.34 3.04
C ALA A 43 -14.60 -4.89 3.88
N ARG A 44 -15.80 -5.15 3.37
CA ARG A 44 -17.05 -4.73 4.04
C ARG A 44 -17.17 -5.27 5.47
N ASP A 45 -16.69 -6.47 5.70
CA ASP A 45 -16.71 -7.11 7.02
C ASP A 45 -15.48 -6.75 7.88
N ALA A 46 -14.63 -5.86 7.37
CA ALA A 46 -13.40 -5.41 8.02
C ALA A 46 -12.39 -6.53 8.33
N SER A 47 -12.52 -7.69 7.69
CA SER A 47 -11.64 -8.83 7.93
C SER A 47 -10.23 -8.63 7.36
N HIS A 48 -10.13 -7.92 6.24
CA HIS A 48 -8.85 -7.68 5.59
C HIS A 48 -8.84 -6.34 4.85
N ALA A 49 -7.65 -5.85 4.54
CA ALA A 49 -7.47 -4.65 3.76
C ALA A 49 -6.41 -4.90 2.70
N ARG A 50 -6.70 -4.51 1.47
CA ARG A 50 -5.74 -4.54 0.36
C ARG A 50 -5.03 -3.21 0.31
N VAL A 51 -3.71 -3.24 0.44
CA VAL A 51 -2.87 -2.05 0.46
C VAL A 51 -2.07 -2.00 -0.83
N HIS A 52 -2.37 -1.05 -1.68
CA HIS A 52 -1.71 -0.89 -2.98
C HIS A 52 -0.49 -0.03 -2.83
N VAL A 53 0.65 -0.49 -3.37
CA VAL A 53 1.94 0.19 -3.21
C VAL A 53 2.59 0.46 -4.55
N SER A 54 3.36 1.54 -4.60
CA SER A 54 4.17 1.92 -5.76
C SER A 54 5.56 2.29 -5.28
N VAL A 55 6.54 2.23 -6.19
CA VAL A 55 7.93 2.60 -5.89
C VAL A 55 8.49 3.42 -7.03
N ILE A 56 9.55 4.17 -6.75
CA ILE A 56 10.39 4.77 -7.80
C ILE A 56 11.40 3.68 -8.17
N GLY A 57 11.25 3.12 -9.37
CA GLY A 57 12.09 2.02 -9.82
C GLY A 57 11.37 1.15 -10.84
N ASP A 58 11.96 -0.01 -11.14
CA ASP A 58 11.39 -0.95 -12.10
C ASP A 58 10.39 -1.92 -11.44
N ASP A 59 9.80 -2.80 -12.25
CA ASP A 59 8.84 -3.79 -11.77
C ASP A 59 9.46 -4.76 -10.76
N SER A 60 10.71 -5.11 -10.94
CA SER A 60 11.42 -5.97 -10.01
C SER A 60 11.52 -5.34 -8.62
N THR A 61 11.84 -4.05 -8.57
CA THR A 61 11.91 -3.28 -7.32
C THR A 61 10.52 -3.20 -6.67
N LEU A 62 9.49 -2.98 -7.46
CA LEU A 62 8.11 -2.91 -6.97
C LEU A 62 7.65 -4.25 -6.38
N GLU A 63 7.89 -5.34 -7.09
CA GLU A 63 7.50 -6.67 -6.61
C GLU A 63 8.27 -7.06 -5.35
N ALA A 64 9.56 -6.73 -5.29
CA ALA A 64 10.36 -6.97 -4.10
C ALA A 64 9.83 -6.19 -2.89
N ALA A 65 9.44 -4.93 -3.10
CA ALA A 65 8.87 -4.10 -2.03
C ALA A 65 7.56 -4.69 -1.53
N ALA A 66 6.65 -5.09 -2.43
CA ALA A 66 5.38 -5.70 -2.04
C ALA A 66 5.62 -7.01 -1.26
N ALA A 67 6.55 -7.84 -1.71
CA ALA A 67 6.90 -9.08 -1.01
C ALA A 67 7.45 -8.80 0.39
N GLY A 68 8.32 -7.81 0.53
CA GLY A 68 8.88 -7.40 1.82
C GLY A 68 7.80 -6.89 2.78
N LEU A 69 6.87 -6.10 2.27
CA LEU A 69 5.74 -5.60 3.08
C LEU A 69 4.84 -6.74 3.52
N ASN A 70 4.55 -7.70 2.65
CA ASN A 70 3.75 -8.86 3.02
C ASN A 70 4.44 -9.71 4.08
N ARG A 71 5.76 -9.83 4.02
CA ARG A 71 6.52 -10.52 5.05
C ARG A 71 6.44 -9.78 6.39
N ALA A 72 6.42 -8.46 6.38
CA ALA A 72 6.33 -7.63 7.56
C ALA A 72 4.90 -7.33 7.99
N ALA A 73 3.90 -7.88 7.29
CA ALA A 73 2.48 -7.54 7.50
C ALA A 73 2.01 -7.71 8.95
N GLY A 74 2.46 -8.76 9.63
CA GLY A 74 2.10 -8.99 11.04
C GLY A 74 2.62 -7.89 11.94
N PHE A 75 3.86 -7.46 11.76
CA PHE A 75 4.45 -6.34 12.50
C PHE A 75 3.69 -5.05 12.22
N ILE A 76 3.44 -4.75 10.94
CA ILE A 76 2.76 -3.52 10.54
C ILE A 76 1.34 -3.50 11.12
N GLN A 77 0.62 -4.60 11.02
CA GLN A 77 -0.74 -4.74 11.55
C GLN A 77 -0.78 -4.49 13.06
N GLY A 78 0.16 -5.05 13.82
CA GLY A 78 0.25 -4.83 15.26
C GLY A 78 0.55 -3.38 15.61
N ALA A 79 1.50 -2.76 14.91
CA ALA A 79 1.89 -1.37 15.16
C ALA A 79 0.73 -0.40 14.85
N VAL A 80 0.06 -0.61 13.72
CA VAL A 80 -1.08 0.21 13.30
C VAL A 80 -2.25 0.06 14.27
N GLY A 81 -2.54 -1.16 14.69
CA GLY A 81 -3.61 -1.44 15.64
C GLY A 81 -3.44 -0.70 16.95
N LYS A 82 -2.21 -0.64 17.45
CA LYS A 82 -1.90 0.10 18.68
C LYS A 82 -2.10 1.59 18.52
N ARG A 83 -1.68 2.14 17.40
CA ARG A 83 -1.77 3.59 17.16
C ARG A 83 -3.20 4.06 16.91
N LEU A 84 -3.96 3.30 16.14
CA LEU A 84 -5.33 3.68 15.81
C LEU A 84 -6.34 3.29 16.88
N ARG A 85 -5.94 2.49 17.85
CA ARG A 85 -6.80 2.03 18.94
C ARG A 85 -8.08 1.39 18.41
N ILE A 86 -8.00 0.72 17.27
CA ILE A 86 -9.13 0.00 16.71
C ILE A 86 -9.25 -1.37 17.37
N ARG A 87 -10.49 -1.81 17.55
CA ARG A 87 -10.80 -3.04 18.27
C ARG A 87 -10.22 -4.27 17.59
N SER A 88 -10.26 -4.28 16.27
CA SER A 88 -9.72 -5.37 15.46
C SER A 88 -9.11 -4.78 14.20
N THR A 89 -7.81 -4.98 14.03
CA THR A 89 -7.11 -4.50 12.84
C THR A 89 -7.34 -5.49 11.69
N PRO A 90 -7.76 -5.01 10.51
CA PRO A 90 -7.89 -5.89 9.35
C PRO A 90 -6.55 -6.54 9.03
N ARG A 91 -6.59 -7.75 8.50
CA ARG A 91 -5.39 -8.41 7.97
C ARG A 91 -4.92 -7.64 6.75
N LEU A 92 -3.66 -7.22 6.74
CA LEU A 92 -3.09 -6.43 5.65
C LEU A 92 -2.52 -7.33 4.56
N VAL A 93 -2.86 -7.03 3.31
CA VAL A 93 -2.30 -7.69 2.13
C VAL A 93 -1.78 -6.59 1.21
N PHE A 94 -0.49 -6.62 0.90
CA PHE A 94 0.15 -5.60 0.07
C PHE A 94 0.24 -6.08 -1.37
N GLU A 95 -0.16 -5.21 -2.29
CA GLU A 95 -0.19 -5.51 -3.72
C GLU A 95 0.52 -4.41 -4.50
N ALA A 96 1.27 -4.81 -5.52
CA ALA A 96 1.93 -3.87 -6.42
C ALA A 96 0.88 -3.12 -7.25
N ASP A 97 0.99 -1.79 -7.28
CA ASP A 97 0.13 -0.94 -8.10
C ASP A 97 0.95 -0.40 -9.27
N ARG A 98 0.65 -0.86 -10.46
CA ARG A 98 1.32 -0.45 -11.70
C ARG A 98 0.49 0.56 -12.49
N GLY A 99 -0.63 1.03 -11.91
CA GLY A 99 -1.59 1.87 -12.63
C GLY A 99 -0.98 3.13 -13.24
N ILE A 100 -0.14 3.84 -12.49
CA ILE A 100 0.51 5.06 -12.97
C ILE A 100 1.51 4.72 -14.08
N ARG A 101 2.30 3.68 -13.90
CA ARG A 101 3.31 3.23 -14.87
C ARG A 101 2.65 2.74 -16.16
N GLU A 102 1.63 1.91 -16.05
CA GLU A 102 0.89 1.40 -17.21
C GLU A 102 0.22 2.53 -17.97
N GLY A 103 -0.35 3.50 -17.26
CA GLY A 103 -0.94 4.69 -17.87
C GLY A 103 0.08 5.52 -18.63
N PHE A 104 1.28 5.69 -18.08
CA PHE A 104 2.36 6.42 -18.73
C PHE A 104 2.82 5.71 -20.01
N GLU A 105 3.02 4.40 -19.95
CA GLU A 105 3.41 3.59 -21.11
C GLU A 105 2.37 3.66 -22.22
N MET A 106 1.09 3.60 -21.88
CA MET A 106 0.01 3.72 -22.85
C MET A 106 0.03 5.09 -23.52
N THR A 107 0.23 6.16 -22.76
CA THR A 107 0.33 7.51 -23.29
C THR A 107 1.48 7.64 -24.27
N GLU A 108 2.65 7.06 -23.96
CA GLU A 108 3.80 7.09 -24.85
C GLU A 108 3.54 6.32 -26.15
N LYS A 109 2.87 5.17 -26.05
CA LYS A 109 2.48 4.39 -27.24
C LYS A 109 1.52 5.18 -28.14
N LEU A 110 0.54 5.88 -27.55
CA LEU A 110 -0.40 6.70 -28.30
C LEU A 110 0.30 7.86 -28.98
N LYS A 111 1.26 8.50 -28.33
CA LYS A 111 2.06 9.57 -28.93
C LYS A 111 2.83 9.06 -30.16
N GLY A 112 3.37 7.85 -30.09
CA GLY A 112 4.07 7.24 -31.22
C GLY A 112 3.19 6.91 -32.41
N LEU A 113 1.88 6.81 -32.23
CA LEU A 113 0.90 6.51 -33.28
C LEU A 113 0.33 7.75 -33.95
N LEU A 114 0.53 8.93 -33.36
CA LEU A 114 0.04 10.17 -33.92
C LEU A 114 0.98 10.70 -35.00
N PRO A 115 0.46 11.22 -36.14
CA PRO A 115 1.27 11.75 -37.21
C PRO A 115 2.01 13.01 -36.78
#